data_43e50a15793487982c7cf29d2a2912f8
#
_entry.id   43e50a15793487982c7cf29d2a2912f8
#
_cell.length_a   1.000
_cell.length_b   1.000
_cell.length_c   1.000
_cell.angle_alpha   90.00
_cell.angle_beta   90.00
_cell.angle_gamma   90.00
#
_symmetry.space_group_name_H-M   'P 1'
#
loop_
_entity.id
_entity.type
_entity.pdbx_description
1 polymer ?
#
loop_
_entity_poly.entity_id
_entity_poly.type
_entity_poly.pdbx_seq_one_letter_code
_entity_poly.pdbx_strand_id
1 'polypeptide(L)'
;MPPISRLSGVCLFGLTLALLLPLRAAPSPETGAVSVASVTSTPAASPTPGAATTTPASPLPLAPTDDAKPKPSSAASSALPVGTPVPEGSDSEKSVVQIITAYQEPDWSSPWIFSSPHFASGTGFLIDGNRIMTNAHVVAWTKQLLVRKYHDPKRYFAKVEFVAQDLDLAVIKVIEPKTGLEDPDFYQGMKPLEFGDLPKVRSTVVTYGFPAGGQQISYTRGVVSRIELQGYVHIGNRAFLAVQTDAAINPGNSGGPVIQDDKVVGVAFEGTHALENTGYFIPPSIIHHFLDDIKDGTYDGVPEAGLRLSNLQNPAFRRMLKLPEDSKRGVRVDQIEDIASTKALIKPDDVILQIDDYPVDDDSTITYQGNTVGVGVAFDLAQNNDSVPLKIWRDGKEIDVNLPVKVYTDDAAQGNQYDVLPRYYIYGGLVFTPLSLDYLKSFGQNWSDSAGRELIYELFYRHIETPELWRPEPVVLTSILDNAVNATFTTRGQAMVDKINGIRIERLSDVPKAFAATKGPDAIIEFLPDHHFEVIRKDDAEKANPDILTTYSVPAQSRL
;
A
#
# COMPACT_ATOMS: atom_id res chain seq x y z
N MET A 1 -8.42 -55.48 39.11
CA MET A 1 -8.83 -55.41 40.53
C MET A 1 -8.15 -54.19 41.15
N PRO A 2 -8.95 -53.40 41.82
CA PRO A 2 -8.62 -52.10 42.40
C PRO A 2 -8.19 -52.27 43.88
N PRO A 3 -8.18 -51.32 44.81
CA PRO A 3 -8.83 -50.01 44.83
C PRO A 3 -8.14 -48.87 45.71
N ILE A 4 -8.73 -47.66 45.62
CA ILE A 4 -9.25 -46.77 46.71
C ILE A 4 -8.22 -46.14 47.68
N SER A 5 -8.22 -44.79 47.85
CA SER A 5 -9.09 -43.95 48.69
C SER A 5 -8.61 -42.50 48.68
N ARG A 6 -9.44 -41.54 48.40
CA ARG A 6 -10.11 -40.54 49.27
C ARG A 6 -9.32 -40.03 50.46
N LEU A 7 -9.12 -38.73 50.52
CA LEU A 7 -9.69 -37.92 51.61
C LEU A 7 -9.59 -36.42 51.34
N SER A 8 -10.68 -35.80 51.60
CA SER A 8 -11.10 -34.43 51.66
C SER A 8 -10.37 -33.62 52.75
N GLY A 9 -10.24 -32.31 52.53
CA GLY A 9 -9.88 -31.34 53.58
C GLY A 9 -10.36 -29.96 53.16
N VAL A 10 -11.55 -29.63 53.61
CA VAL A 10 -12.13 -28.26 53.62
C VAL A 10 -11.53 -27.50 54.80
N CYS A 11 -11.12 -26.27 54.59
CA CYS A 11 -11.11 -25.28 55.69
C CYS A 11 -11.43 -23.88 55.10
N LEU A 12 -12.45 -23.35 55.72
CA LEU A 12 -13.13 -22.07 55.60
C LEU A 12 -12.41 -21.02 56.48
N PHE A 13 -12.75 -19.76 56.18
CA PHE A 13 -12.68 -18.53 57.00
C PHE A 13 -11.46 -17.56 56.87
N GLY A 14 -11.89 -16.32 56.58
CA GLY A 14 -11.12 -15.12 56.81
C GLY A 14 -11.67 -13.88 56.08
N LEU A 15 -12.85 -13.44 56.48
CA LEU A 15 -13.42 -12.13 56.14
C LEU A 15 -12.67 -11.04 56.91
N THR A 16 -12.07 -10.05 56.25
CA THR A 16 -11.70 -8.79 56.88
C THR A 16 -12.22 -7.60 56.09
N LEU A 17 -13.15 -6.94 56.73
CA LEU A 17 -13.78 -5.67 56.43
C LEU A 17 -12.80 -4.54 56.77
N ALA A 18 -12.51 -3.63 55.82
CA ALA A 18 -11.80 -2.37 56.14
C ALA A 18 -12.47 -1.19 55.41
N LEU A 19 -13.11 -0.43 56.22
CA LEU A 19 -13.50 0.97 56.24
C LEU A 19 -13.17 1.84 55.01
N LEU A 20 -14.22 2.42 54.49
CA LEU A 20 -14.31 3.66 53.71
C LEU A 20 -13.98 4.89 54.60
N LEU A 21 -13.05 5.73 54.17
CA LEU A 21 -12.94 7.13 54.57
C LEU A 21 -12.91 8.02 53.33
N PRO A 22 -13.60 9.17 53.32
CA PRO A 22 -13.73 9.99 52.14
C PRO A 22 -12.55 10.95 51.99
N LEU A 23 -11.95 11.02 50.81
CA LEU A 23 -11.01 12.08 50.44
C LEU A 23 -11.77 13.34 50.01
N ARG A 24 -11.39 14.41 50.66
CA ARG A 24 -11.85 15.78 50.54
C ARG A 24 -11.42 16.38 49.18
N ALA A 25 -12.35 16.95 48.45
CA ALA A 25 -12.10 17.72 47.21
C ALA A 25 -11.42 19.08 47.54
N ALA A 26 -10.42 19.44 46.74
CA ALA A 26 -9.83 20.77 46.68
C ALA A 26 -10.58 21.65 45.63
N PRO A 27 -10.66 22.98 45.81
CA PRO A 27 -11.49 23.84 45.01
C PRO A 27 -10.86 24.20 43.65
N SER A 28 -11.68 24.24 42.60
CA SER A 28 -11.36 24.75 41.26
C SER A 28 -11.34 26.28 41.23
N PRO A 29 -10.51 26.90 40.37
CA PRO A 29 -10.58 28.35 40.15
C PRO A 29 -11.73 28.71 39.20
N GLU A 30 -12.34 29.84 39.47
CA GLU A 30 -13.43 30.46 38.76
C GLU A 30 -13.05 30.82 37.30
N THR A 31 -13.88 30.40 36.34
CA THR A 31 -13.87 30.93 34.97
C THR A 31 -15.03 31.85 34.75
N GLY A 32 -14.71 33.08 34.34
CA GLY A 32 -15.67 34.12 33.99
C GLY A 32 -16.54 33.75 32.82
N ALA A 33 -17.82 33.97 32.99
CA ALA A 33 -18.84 33.80 31.99
C ALA A 33 -18.74 34.88 30.89
N VAL A 34 -18.56 34.44 29.63
CA VAL A 34 -18.83 35.29 28.45
C VAL A 34 -20.17 34.84 27.86
N SER A 35 -21.14 35.71 27.88
CA SER A 35 -22.46 35.57 27.28
C SER A 35 -22.35 35.55 25.76
N VAL A 36 -22.84 34.48 25.12
CA VAL A 36 -23.07 34.44 23.67
C VAL A 36 -24.57 34.47 23.40
N ALA A 37 -24.97 35.53 22.74
CA ALA A 37 -26.35 35.73 22.30
C ALA A 37 -26.71 34.74 21.18
N SER A 38 -27.84 34.06 21.36
CA SER A 38 -28.50 33.22 20.36
C SER A 38 -29.10 34.07 19.23
N VAL A 39 -28.63 33.79 17.98
CA VAL A 39 -29.31 34.30 16.78
C VAL A 39 -30.02 33.12 16.10
N THR A 40 -31.33 33.14 16.14
CA THR A 40 -32.22 32.28 15.36
C THR A 40 -32.28 32.78 13.91
N SER A 41 -31.89 31.95 12.94
CA SER A 41 -32.11 32.21 11.52
C SER A 41 -33.09 31.19 10.92
N THR A 42 -34.16 31.72 10.39
CA THR A 42 -35.21 31.04 9.61
C THR A 42 -34.69 30.66 8.21
N PRO A 43 -35.12 29.55 7.61
CA PRO A 43 -34.63 29.14 6.28
C PRO A 43 -35.33 29.95 5.17
N ALA A 44 -34.51 30.48 4.24
CA ALA A 44 -34.98 31.13 3.02
C ALA A 44 -34.94 30.15 1.84
N ALA A 45 -35.97 30.29 0.99
CA ALA A 45 -36.28 29.47 -0.17
C ALA A 45 -35.24 29.61 -1.32
N SER A 46 -35.09 28.54 -2.09
CA SER A 46 -34.31 28.46 -3.33
C SER A 46 -34.92 29.28 -4.46
N PRO A 47 -34.12 29.96 -5.31
CA PRO A 47 -34.60 30.48 -6.57
C PRO A 47 -34.24 29.60 -7.77
N THR A 48 -35.17 29.51 -8.69
CA THR A 48 -35.15 28.88 -10.03
C THR A 48 -34.22 29.61 -11.01
N PRO A 49 -33.63 28.94 -12.01
CA PRO A 49 -32.66 29.57 -12.91
C PRO A 49 -33.31 30.40 -14.03
N GLY A 50 -32.89 31.65 -14.16
CA GLY A 50 -33.23 32.55 -15.25
C GLY A 50 -32.07 32.79 -16.21
N ALA A 51 -32.39 32.99 -17.47
CA ALA A 51 -31.57 33.03 -18.65
C ALA A 51 -30.44 34.08 -18.65
N ALA A 52 -29.32 33.73 -19.28
CA ALA A 52 -28.16 34.58 -19.54
C ALA A 52 -28.44 35.63 -20.62
N THR A 53 -28.12 36.89 -20.35
CA THR A 53 -27.88 37.92 -21.38
C THR A 53 -26.46 38.46 -21.23
N THR A 54 -25.73 38.35 -22.33
CA THR A 54 -24.34 38.84 -22.50
C THR A 54 -24.35 40.32 -22.78
N THR A 55 -23.52 41.10 -22.05
CA THR A 55 -23.13 42.46 -22.42
C THR A 55 -21.62 42.62 -22.33
N PRO A 56 -20.97 43.30 -23.30
CA PRO A 56 -19.50 43.32 -23.42
C PRO A 56 -18.87 44.36 -22.48
N ALA A 57 -17.71 44.00 -21.92
CA ALA A 57 -16.92 44.86 -21.04
C ALA A 57 -16.10 45.91 -21.84
N SER A 58 -16.15 47.17 -21.41
CA SER A 58 -15.32 48.26 -21.90
C SER A 58 -13.91 48.25 -21.29
N PRO A 59 -12.91 48.78 -21.97
CA PRO A 59 -11.52 48.73 -21.53
C PRO A 59 -11.17 49.82 -20.49
N LEU A 60 -10.31 49.43 -19.53
CA LEU A 60 -9.73 50.33 -18.53
C LEU A 60 -8.60 51.22 -19.12
N PRO A 61 -8.40 52.44 -18.59
CA PRO A 61 -7.45 53.41 -19.17
C PRO A 61 -5.99 53.14 -18.70
N LEU A 62 -5.07 53.39 -19.63
CA LEU A 62 -3.62 53.39 -19.44
C LEU A 62 -3.18 54.56 -18.54
N ALA A 63 -2.30 54.32 -17.58
CA ALA A 63 -1.59 55.31 -16.79
C ALA A 63 -0.29 55.75 -17.48
N PRO A 64 0.23 56.97 -17.22
CA PRO A 64 1.27 57.56 -18.04
C PRO A 64 2.67 57.06 -17.69
N THR A 65 3.50 57.04 -18.73
CA THR A 65 4.93 56.74 -18.72
C THR A 65 5.74 57.88 -18.12
N ASP A 66 6.58 57.55 -17.13
CA ASP A 66 7.68 58.44 -16.73
C ASP A 66 9.02 57.87 -17.21
N ASP A 67 9.70 58.66 -18.06
CA ASP A 67 11.04 58.41 -18.59
C ASP A 67 12.11 58.68 -17.51
N ALA A 68 12.80 57.66 -17.05
CA ALA A 68 14.11 57.83 -16.40
C ALA A 68 15.05 56.69 -16.80
N LYS A 69 15.98 57.03 -17.69
CA LYS A 69 17.14 56.20 -18.03
C LYS A 69 18.06 56.00 -16.82
N PRO A 70 18.40 54.77 -16.39
CA PRO A 70 19.57 54.55 -15.55
C PRO A 70 20.83 54.33 -16.41
N LYS A 71 21.91 54.94 -15.97
CA LYS A 71 23.27 54.75 -16.47
C LYS A 71 23.77 53.33 -16.29
N PRO A 72 24.58 52.77 -17.20
CA PRO A 72 25.18 51.47 -17.04
C PRO A 72 26.27 51.47 -15.97
N SER A 73 26.07 50.73 -14.88
CA SER A 73 27.11 50.35 -13.94
C SER A 73 27.86 49.14 -14.51
N SER A 74 29.15 49.29 -14.74
CA SER A 74 30.03 48.20 -15.11
C SER A 74 30.32 47.33 -13.89
N ALA A 75 29.53 46.30 -13.67
CA ALA A 75 29.89 45.21 -12.80
C ALA A 75 30.39 44.05 -13.69
N ALA A 76 31.61 43.63 -13.45
CA ALA A 76 32.23 42.49 -14.12
C ALA A 76 31.37 41.24 -13.90
N SER A 77 30.79 40.75 -14.98
CA SER A 77 30.15 39.45 -15.03
C SER A 77 31.24 38.38 -14.88
N SER A 78 31.35 37.78 -13.68
CA SER A 78 32.03 36.51 -13.54
C SER A 78 31.12 35.48 -14.22
N ALA A 79 31.49 35.08 -15.43
CA ALA A 79 30.84 33.97 -16.12
C ALA A 79 30.90 32.74 -15.23
N LEU A 80 29.74 32.23 -14.82
CA LEU A 80 29.60 30.88 -14.27
C LEU A 80 30.21 29.89 -15.30
N PRO A 81 30.94 28.89 -14.88
CA PRO A 81 31.45 27.88 -15.81
C PRO A 81 30.28 27.31 -16.61
N VAL A 82 30.34 27.51 -17.92
CA VAL A 82 29.45 26.87 -18.88
C VAL A 82 29.52 25.35 -18.58
N GLY A 83 28.42 24.79 -18.07
CA GLY A 83 28.31 23.36 -17.86
C GLY A 83 28.69 22.66 -19.16
N THR A 84 29.50 21.63 -19.07
CA THR A 84 29.80 20.75 -20.20
C THR A 84 28.51 20.47 -20.95
N PRO A 85 28.46 20.65 -22.28
CA PRO A 85 27.29 20.32 -23.08
C PRO A 85 26.93 18.87 -22.80
N VAL A 86 25.68 18.61 -22.48
CA VAL A 86 25.16 17.23 -22.50
C VAL A 86 25.42 16.72 -23.93
N PRO A 87 26.08 15.56 -24.12
CA PRO A 87 26.30 15.04 -25.46
C PRO A 87 24.97 14.96 -26.19
N GLU A 88 24.88 15.52 -27.39
CA GLU A 88 23.70 15.35 -28.25
C GLU A 88 23.45 13.86 -28.46
N GLY A 89 22.28 13.38 -27.96
CA GLY A 89 21.73 12.09 -28.28
C GLY A 89 22.57 10.90 -27.82
N SER A 90 22.53 10.57 -26.52
CA SER A 90 22.96 9.23 -26.12
C SER A 90 22.00 8.21 -26.76
N ASP A 91 22.52 7.07 -27.23
CA ASP A 91 21.68 5.98 -27.79
C ASP A 91 20.60 5.49 -26.80
N SER A 92 20.72 5.82 -25.53
CA SER A 92 19.79 5.55 -24.44
C SER A 92 18.39 6.10 -24.68
N GLU A 93 18.26 7.28 -25.31
CA GLU A 93 16.95 7.89 -25.62
C GLU A 93 16.08 7.04 -26.51
N LYS A 94 16.70 6.34 -27.49
CA LYS A 94 15.99 5.47 -28.42
C LYS A 94 15.37 4.27 -27.73
N SER A 95 15.84 3.94 -26.54
CA SER A 95 15.38 2.83 -25.72
C SER A 95 14.34 3.23 -24.67
N VAL A 96 14.03 4.53 -24.56
CA VAL A 96 12.97 5.04 -23.69
C VAL A 96 11.69 5.20 -24.51
N VAL A 97 10.58 4.76 -23.95
CA VAL A 97 9.28 4.72 -24.62
C VAL A 97 8.21 5.40 -23.75
N GLN A 98 7.22 5.99 -24.42
CA GLN A 98 6.00 6.43 -23.75
C GLN A 98 5.03 5.26 -23.61
N ILE A 99 4.44 5.12 -22.43
CA ILE A 99 3.35 4.19 -22.15
C ILE A 99 2.05 4.98 -22.06
N ILE A 100 1.00 4.48 -22.69
CA ILE A 100 -0.34 5.07 -22.69
C ILE A 100 -1.30 3.96 -22.29
N THR A 101 -2.05 4.18 -21.22
CA THR A 101 -2.98 3.20 -20.67
C THR A 101 -4.39 3.75 -20.60
N ALA A 102 -5.37 2.90 -20.94
CA ALA A 102 -6.77 3.07 -20.56
C ALA A 102 -7.08 2.06 -19.47
N TYR A 103 -7.56 2.51 -18.32
CA TYR A 103 -7.81 1.67 -17.15
C TYR A 103 -9.19 1.91 -16.54
N GLN A 104 -9.68 0.91 -15.79
CA GLN A 104 -10.94 0.96 -15.05
C GLN A 104 -10.77 0.23 -13.72
N GLU A 105 -11.04 0.92 -12.63
CA GLU A 105 -10.98 0.38 -11.29
C GLU A 105 -12.35 -0.18 -10.87
N PRO A 106 -12.38 -1.29 -10.10
CA PRO A 106 -13.62 -1.80 -9.55
C PRO A 106 -14.11 -0.91 -8.38
N ASP A 107 -15.41 -0.91 -8.16
CA ASP A 107 -16.01 -0.35 -6.95
C ASP A 107 -16.00 -1.44 -5.84
N TRP A 108 -15.25 -1.20 -4.77
CA TRP A 108 -15.11 -2.15 -3.68
C TRP A 108 -16.36 -2.25 -2.79
N SER A 109 -17.25 -1.27 -2.84
CA SER A 109 -18.55 -1.31 -2.15
C SER A 109 -19.63 -1.99 -2.99
N SER A 110 -19.47 -2.00 -4.29
CA SER A 110 -20.37 -2.61 -5.29
C SER A 110 -19.57 -3.43 -6.30
N PRO A 111 -19.06 -4.61 -5.91
CA PRO A 111 -17.99 -5.35 -6.57
C PRO A 111 -18.16 -5.69 -8.06
N TRP A 112 -19.36 -5.58 -8.60
CA TRP A 112 -19.68 -5.82 -10.02
C TRP A 112 -19.65 -4.55 -10.87
N ILE A 113 -19.47 -3.38 -10.25
CA ILE A 113 -19.40 -2.07 -10.93
C ILE A 113 -17.95 -1.68 -11.14
N PHE A 114 -17.68 -1.03 -12.28
CA PHE A 114 -16.38 -0.44 -12.60
C PHE A 114 -16.52 1.06 -12.84
N SER A 115 -15.47 1.80 -12.56
CA SER A 115 -15.37 3.22 -12.91
C SER A 115 -15.52 3.44 -14.42
N SER A 116 -15.80 4.67 -14.82
CA SER A 116 -15.65 5.06 -16.22
C SER A 116 -14.20 4.85 -16.67
N PRO A 117 -13.94 4.60 -17.97
CA PRO A 117 -12.57 4.50 -18.46
C PRO A 117 -11.78 5.78 -18.21
N HIS A 118 -10.62 5.64 -17.60
CA HIS A 118 -9.64 6.70 -17.37
C HIS A 118 -8.43 6.48 -18.27
N PHE A 119 -7.71 7.57 -18.57
CA PHE A 119 -6.50 7.53 -19.39
C PHE A 119 -5.33 8.09 -18.59
N ALA A 120 -4.20 7.40 -18.63
CA ALA A 120 -2.95 7.83 -18.05
C ALA A 120 -1.79 7.61 -19.01
N SER A 121 -0.67 8.24 -18.71
CA SER A 121 0.59 8.00 -19.41
C SER A 121 1.73 7.88 -18.42
N GLY A 122 2.69 7.05 -18.79
CA GLY A 122 3.93 6.85 -18.07
C GLY A 122 5.09 6.68 -19.03
N THR A 123 6.19 6.27 -18.50
CA THR A 123 7.42 6.00 -19.23
C THR A 123 7.85 4.55 -18.99
N GLY A 124 8.55 3.98 -19.95
CA GLY A 124 9.24 2.71 -19.82
C GLY A 124 10.54 2.73 -20.61
N PHE A 125 11.36 1.72 -20.43
CA PHE A 125 12.60 1.57 -21.16
C PHE A 125 12.92 0.11 -21.46
N LEU A 126 13.60 -0.11 -22.57
CA LEU A 126 13.97 -1.44 -23.04
C LEU A 126 15.05 -2.03 -22.17
N ILE A 127 14.83 -3.27 -21.71
CA ILE A 127 15.78 -4.13 -21.03
C ILE A 127 15.98 -5.43 -21.84
N ASP A 128 16.86 -6.28 -21.40
CA ASP A 128 17.13 -7.55 -22.07
C ASP A 128 15.89 -8.42 -22.28
N GLY A 129 15.89 -9.22 -23.35
CA GLY A 129 14.81 -10.15 -23.69
C GLY A 129 13.60 -9.50 -24.35
N ASN A 130 13.78 -8.35 -25.06
CA ASN A 130 12.70 -7.60 -25.68
C ASN A 130 11.59 -7.24 -24.67
N ARG A 131 11.99 -6.81 -23.49
CA ARG A 131 11.13 -6.42 -22.40
C ARG A 131 11.23 -4.93 -22.15
N ILE A 132 10.13 -4.32 -21.77
CA ILE A 132 10.09 -2.92 -21.36
C ILE A 132 9.78 -2.88 -19.89
N MET A 133 10.68 -2.31 -19.09
CA MET A 133 10.48 -2.06 -17.66
C MET A 133 9.72 -0.76 -17.45
N THR A 134 8.82 -0.76 -16.48
CA THR A 134 8.04 0.39 -16.04
C THR A 134 7.57 0.18 -14.58
N ASN A 135 6.75 1.10 -14.05
CA ASN A 135 6.10 0.87 -12.75
C ASN A 135 4.80 0.05 -12.86
N ALA A 136 4.46 -0.63 -11.78
CA ALA A 136 3.20 -1.36 -11.65
C ALA A 136 2.00 -0.40 -11.69
N HIS A 137 2.06 0.75 -11.00
CA HIS A 137 0.97 1.74 -11.02
C HIS A 137 0.69 2.32 -12.42
N VAL A 138 1.66 2.30 -13.33
CA VAL A 138 1.46 2.75 -14.73
C VAL A 138 0.57 1.77 -15.52
N VAL A 139 0.59 0.48 -15.16
CA VAL A 139 -0.12 -0.57 -15.89
C VAL A 139 -1.27 -1.20 -15.10
N ALA A 140 -1.47 -0.81 -13.84
CA ALA A 140 -2.53 -1.33 -12.98
C ALA A 140 -3.93 -1.09 -13.58
N TRP A 141 -4.83 -2.08 -13.43
CA TRP A 141 -6.20 -2.06 -13.92
C TRP A 141 -6.36 -1.80 -15.42
N THR A 142 -5.28 -1.94 -16.20
CA THR A 142 -5.28 -1.61 -17.63
C THR A 142 -6.28 -2.48 -18.42
N LYS A 143 -7.04 -1.84 -19.30
CA LYS A 143 -7.91 -2.48 -20.31
C LYS A 143 -7.29 -2.37 -21.69
N GLN A 144 -6.49 -1.35 -21.93
CA GLN A 144 -5.72 -1.16 -23.15
C GLN A 144 -4.36 -0.55 -22.82
N LEU A 145 -3.31 -1.19 -23.26
CA LEU A 145 -1.93 -0.76 -23.07
C LEU A 145 -1.29 -0.50 -24.43
N LEU A 146 -0.80 0.70 -24.62
CA LEU A 146 -0.13 1.15 -25.84
C LEU A 146 1.26 1.69 -25.52
N VAL A 147 2.20 1.45 -26.42
CA VAL A 147 3.57 1.95 -26.34
C VAL A 147 3.89 2.78 -27.56
N ARG A 148 4.63 3.86 -27.40
CA ARG A 148 5.12 4.72 -28.47
C ARG A 148 6.63 4.93 -28.33
N LYS A 149 7.37 4.70 -29.42
CA LYS A 149 8.82 4.96 -29.47
C LYS A 149 9.11 6.46 -29.49
N TYR A 150 10.30 6.79 -29.09
CA TYR A 150 10.86 8.12 -29.29
C TYR A 150 10.87 8.49 -30.78
N HIS A 151 10.39 9.68 -31.12
CA HIS A 151 10.24 10.21 -32.49
C HIS A 151 9.38 9.37 -33.47
N ASP A 152 8.62 8.38 -32.99
CA ASP A 152 7.68 7.62 -33.81
C ASP A 152 6.24 7.94 -33.37
N PRO A 153 5.37 8.48 -34.24
CA PRO A 153 3.98 8.76 -33.89
C PRO A 153 3.12 7.50 -33.79
N LYS A 154 3.59 6.34 -34.28
CA LYS A 154 2.88 5.08 -34.25
C LYS A 154 2.72 4.57 -32.82
N ARG A 155 1.53 4.08 -32.51
CA ARG A 155 1.22 3.40 -31.24
C ARG A 155 1.19 1.90 -31.48
N TYR A 156 1.85 1.16 -30.60
CA TYR A 156 1.95 -0.29 -30.64
C TYR A 156 1.20 -0.86 -29.45
N PHE A 157 0.51 -1.98 -29.64
CA PHE A 157 -0.14 -2.67 -28.55
C PHE A 157 0.89 -3.38 -27.67
N ALA A 158 0.63 -3.40 -26.38
CA ALA A 158 1.47 -4.12 -25.43
C ALA A 158 0.61 -4.92 -24.44
N LYS A 159 1.23 -5.87 -23.77
CA LYS A 159 0.66 -6.62 -22.65
C LYS A 159 1.62 -6.62 -21.47
N VAL A 160 1.08 -6.67 -20.27
CA VAL A 160 1.86 -6.94 -19.06
C VAL A 160 2.33 -8.38 -19.13
N GLU A 161 3.63 -8.61 -18.91
CA GLU A 161 4.24 -9.94 -18.81
C GLU A 161 4.37 -10.34 -17.35
N PHE A 162 4.93 -9.44 -16.52
CA PHE A 162 5.05 -9.60 -15.08
C PHE A 162 4.75 -8.28 -14.39
N VAL A 163 4.17 -8.36 -13.20
CA VAL A 163 3.91 -7.19 -12.35
C VAL A 163 4.18 -7.52 -10.90
N ALA A 164 4.98 -6.69 -10.23
CA ALA A 164 5.27 -6.69 -8.82
C ALA A 164 4.58 -5.49 -8.19
N GLN A 165 3.35 -5.72 -7.69
CA GLN A 165 2.55 -4.63 -7.11
C GLN A 165 3.19 -4.07 -5.83
N ASP A 166 3.83 -4.92 -5.02
CA ASP A 166 4.54 -4.55 -3.80
C ASP A 166 5.79 -3.71 -4.05
N LEU A 167 6.54 -3.99 -5.12
CA LEU A 167 7.74 -3.26 -5.52
C LEU A 167 7.49 -2.10 -6.48
N ASP A 168 6.23 -1.91 -6.89
CA ASP A 168 5.83 -0.95 -7.92
C ASP A 168 6.64 -1.08 -9.22
N LEU A 169 6.93 -2.31 -9.65
CA LEU A 169 7.63 -2.63 -10.89
C LEU A 169 6.78 -3.49 -11.81
N ALA A 170 6.95 -3.30 -13.11
CA ALA A 170 6.31 -4.14 -14.12
C ALA A 170 7.21 -4.32 -15.34
N VAL A 171 7.02 -5.45 -16.01
CA VAL A 171 7.61 -5.77 -17.30
C VAL A 171 6.50 -5.98 -18.32
N ILE A 172 6.58 -5.27 -19.45
CA ILE A 172 5.62 -5.35 -20.52
C ILE A 172 6.29 -5.78 -21.84
N LYS A 173 5.53 -6.39 -22.71
CA LYS A 173 5.95 -6.74 -24.08
C LYS A 173 5.05 -6.12 -25.13
N VAL A 174 5.65 -5.66 -26.20
CA VAL A 174 4.90 -5.19 -27.37
C VAL A 174 4.44 -6.38 -28.20
N ILE A 175 3.18 -6.36 -28.59
CA ILE A 175 2.52 -7.47 -29.27
C ILE A 175 1.83 -7.02 -30.57
N GLU A 176 1.72 -7.94 -31.51
CA GLU A 176 0.83 -7.80 -32.65
C GLU A 176 -0.63 -8.04 -32.20
N PRO A 177 -1.56 -7.08 -32.41
CA PRO A 177 -2.92 -7.18 -31.87
C PRO A 177 -3.72 -8.40 -32.37
N LYS A 178 -3.43 -8.88 -33.60
CA LYS A 178 -4.18 -9.99 -34.21
C LYS A 178 -3.76 -11.35 -33.66
N THR A 179 -2.48 -11.52 -33.38
CA THR A 179 -1.91 -12.80 -32.95
C THR A 179 -1.66 -12.87 -31.45
N GLY A 180 -1.50 -11.71 -30.78
CA GLY A 180 -1.07 -11.62 -29.38
C GLY A 180 0.39 -12.02 -29.16
N LEU A 181 1.13 -12.34 -30.24
CA LEU A 181 2.55 -12.67 -30.20
C LEU A 181 3.40 -11.40 -30.13
N GLU A 182 4.66 -11.55 -29.74
CA GLU A 182 5.62 -10.46 -29.72
C GLU A 182 5.77 -9.83 -31.13
N ASP A 183 5.83 -8.49 -31.19
CA ASP A 183 6.13 -7.74 -32.41
C ASP A 183 7.63 -7.42 -32.44
N PRO A 184 8.45 -8.25 -33.13
CA PRO A 184 9.90 -8.08 -33.14
C PRO A 184 10.33 -6.81 -33.89
N ASP A 185 9.51 -6.32 -34.82
CA ASP A 185 9.82 -5.11 -35.60
C ASP A 185 9.81 -3.85 -34.72
N PHE A 186 9.07 -3.90 -33.61
CA PHE A 186 9.10 -2.81 -32.65
C PHE A 186 10.50 -2.56 -32.10
N TYR A 187 11.26 -3.59 -31.78
CA TYR A 187 12.56 -3.49 -31.09
C TYR A 187 13.72 -3.16 -32.03
N GLN A 188 13.50 -3.14 -33.34
CA GLN A 188 14.55 -2.83 -34.31
C GLN A 188 15.14 -1.43 -34.09
N GLY A 189 16.47 -1.37 -34.01
CA GLY A 189 17.23 -0.12 -33.79
C GLY A 189 17.25 0.37 -32.35
N MET A 190 16.65 -0.36 -31.41
CA MET A 190 16.74 -0.11 -29.98
C MET A 190 17.82 -1.00 -29.36
N LYS A 191 18.46 -0.52 -28.29
CA LYS A 191 19.43 -1.31 -27.50
C LYS A 191 18.94 -1.39 -26.06
N PRO A 192 18.92 -2.58 -25.42
CA PRO A 192 18.61 -2.68 -24.01
C PRO A 192 19.54 -1.79 -23.18
N LEU A 193 18.97 -1.12 -22.18
CA LEU A 193 19.75 -0.34 -21.21
C LEU A 193 20.33 -1.28 -20.17
N GLU A 194 21.61 -1.08 -19.86
CA GLU A 194 22.31 -1.85 -18.82
C GLU A 194 22.04 -1.24 -17.44
N PHE A 195 21.91 -2.10 -16.43
CA PHE A 195 21.82 -1.66 -15.03
C PHE A 195 23.21 -1.35 -14.46
N GLY A 196 23.28 -0.30 -13.65
CA GLY A 196 24.44 0.07 -12.85
C GLY A 196 24.28 -0.37 -11.40
N ASP A 197 25.24 0.06 -10.58
CA ASP A 197 25.22 -0.15 -9.12
C ASP A 197 24.36 0.90 -8.41
N LEU A 198 24.16 0.70 -7.10
CA LEU A 198 23.50 1.71 -6.26
C LEU A 198 24.29 3.03 -6.31
N PRO A 199 23.66 4.16 -6.69
CA PRO A 199 24.38 5.42 -6.82
C PRO A 199 24.82 5.94 -5.45
N LYS A 200 25.91 6.69 -5.43
CA LYS A 200 26.40 7.31 -4.19
C LYS A 200 25.62 8.57 -3.85
N VAL A 201 25.37 8.78 -2.57
CA VAL A 201 24.84 10.08 -2.08
C VAL A 201 25.73 11.21 -2.57
N ARG A 202 25.10 12.31 -3.04
CA ARG A 202 25.71 13.49 -3.70
C ARG A 202 26.16 13.26 -5.14
N SER A 203 25.98 12.09 -5.73
CA SER A 203 26.22 11.90 -7.16
C SER A 203 25.08 12.49 -8.00
N THR A 204 25.36 12.84 -9.24
CA THR A 204 24.39 13.39 -10.17
C THR A 204 23.70 12.26 -10.94
N VAL A 205 22.40 12.37 -11.11
CA VAL A 205 21.55 11.46 -11.89
C VAL A 205 20.69 12.24 -12.88
N VAL A 206 20.24 11.58 -13.95
CA VAL A 206 19.33 12.15 -14.94
C VAL A 206 18.14 11.21 -15.11
N THR A 207 16.93 11.72 -14.92
CA THR A 207 15.68 10.98 -15.17
C THR A 207 15.17 11.30 -16.56
N TYR A 208 14.82 10.26 -17.33
CA TYR A 208 14.24 10.36 -18.66
C TYR A 208 12.75 10.02 -18.59
N GLY A 209 11.89 10.78 -19.28
CA GLY A 209 10.47 10.49 -19.26
C GLY A 209 9.62 11.33 -20.19
N PHE A 210 8.30 11.09 -20.17
CA PHE A 210 7.29 11.80 -20.96
C PHE A 210 6.28 12.50 -20.04
N PRO A 211 6.69 13.60 -19.33
CA PRO A 211 5.85 14.26 -18.35
C PRO A 211 4.54 14.78 -18.97
N ALA A 212 3.45 14.71 -18.20
CA ALA A 212 2.12 15.19 -18.58
C ALA A 212 1.61 14.65 -19.93
N GLY A 213 2.05 13.46 -20.36
CA GLY A 213 1.67 12.87 -21.64
C GLY A 213 2.26 13.57 -22.86
N GLY A 214 3.32 14.36 -22.70
CA GLY A 214 4.04 15.04 -23.78
C GLY A 214 4.52 14.08 -24.85
N GLN A 215 4.68 14.59 -26.09
CA GLN A 215 5.12 13.75 -27.21
C GLN A 215 6.65 13.66 -27.32
N GLN A 216 7.36 14.53 -26.63
CA GLN A 216 8.82 14.57 -26.60
C GLN A 216 9.32 14.10 -25.24
N ILE A 217 10.47 13.43 -25.26
CA ILE A 217 11.15 13.01 -24.05
C ILE A 217 11.67 14.26 -23.29
N SER A 218 11.62 14.20 -22.00
CA SER A 218 12.11 15.21 -21.08
C SER A 218 13.23 14.63 -20.24
N TYR A 219 14.19 15.48 -19.89
CA TYR A 219 15.33 15.14 -19.04
C TYR A 219 15.29 16.03 -17.80
N THR A 220 15.25 15.38 -16.63
CA THR A 220 15.40 16.11 -15.36
C THR A 220 16.67 15.65 -14.67
N ARG A 221 17.56 16.60 -14.37
CA ARG A 221 18.83 16.35 -13.71
C ARG A 221 18.73 16.71 -12.24
N GLY A 222 19.27 15.85 -11.38
CA GLY A 222 19.35 16.13 -9.96
C GLY A 222 20.51 15.41 -9.28
N VAL A 223 20.54 15.50 -7.95
CA VAL A 223 21.55 14.92 -7.09
C VAL A 223 20.90 13.90 -6.16
N VAL A 224 21.55 12.77 -5.93
CA VAL A 224 21.14 11.80 -4.93
C VAL A 224 21.26 12.43 -3.54
N SER A 225 20.13 12.63 -2.88
CA SER A 225 20.05 13.29 -1.57
C SER A 225 20.29 12.33 -0.42
N ARG A 226 19.64 11.14 -0.45
CA ARG A 226 19.77 10.08 0.55
C ARG A 226 19.25 8.73 0.02
N ILE A 227 19.59 7.68 0.75
CA ILE A 227 19.18 6.32 0.47
C ILE A 227 18.59 5.78 1.78
N GLU A 228 17.31 5.39 1.75
CA GLU A 228 16.57 5.03 2.96
C GLU A 228 15.43 4.05 2.66
N LEU A 229 14.87 3.44 3.70
CA LEU A 229 13.58 2.74 3.60
C LEU A 229 12.47 3.78 3.44
N GLN A 230 11.70 3.66 2.38
CA GLN A 230 10.56 4.50 2.07
C GLN A 230 9.30 3.65 1.93
N GLY A 231 8.18 4.07 2.52
CA GLY A 231 6.88 3.44 2.27
C GLY A 231 6.49 3.60 0.81
N TYR A 232 6.28 2.49 0.10
CA TYR A 232 5.83 2.54 -1.29
C TYR A 232 4.33 2.81 -1.33
N VAL A 233 3.96 3.99 -1.85
CA VAL A 233 2.57 4.49 -1.84
C VAL A 233 1.65 3.58 -2.63
N HIS A 234 2.15 2.96 -3.69
CA HIS A 234 1.35 2.07 -4.53
C HIS A 234 0.71 0.94 -3.71
N ILE A 235 1.51 0.13 -3.02
CA ILE A 235 0.97 -0.94 -2.16
C ILE A 235 0.43 -0.40 -0.82
N GLY A 236 1.08 0.58 -0.21
CA GLY A 236 0.63 1.34 0.96
C GLY A 236 0.84 0.70 2.32
N ASN A 237 1.33 -0.52 2.42
CA ASN A 237 1.55 -1.24 3.68
C ASN A 237 3.01 -1.69 3.91
N ARG A 238 3.90 -1.52 2.93
CA ARG A 238 5.31 -1.93 3.02
C ARG A 238 6.26 -0.78 2.69
N ALA A 239 7.47 -0.87 3.23
CA ALA A 239 8.56 0.05 2.96
C ALA A 239 9.75 -0.73 2.40
N PHE A 240 10.33 -0.23 1.32
CA PHE A 240 11.51 -0.80 0.68
C PHE A 240 12.60 0.25 0.47
N LEU A 241 13.80 -0.20 0.13
CA LEU A 241 14.89 0.70 -0.18
C LEU A 241 14.51 1.61 -1.35
N ALA A 242 14.69 2.91 -1.16
CA ALA A 242 14.47 3.93 -2.17
C ALA A 242 15.60 4.95 -2.16
N VAL A 243 15.82 5.58 -3.30
CA VAL A 243 16.80 6.65 -3.44
C VAL A 243 16.09 7.96 -3.67
N GLN A 244 16.31 8.93 -2.78
CA GLN A 244 15.80 10.28 -2.91
C GLN A 244 16.70 11.13 -3.79
N THR A 245 16.09 11.93 -4.66
CA THR A 245 16.76 12.90 -5.52
C THR A 245 16.00 14.22 -5.53
N ASP A 246 16.70 15.32 -5.82
CA ASP A 246 16.10 16.61 -6.11
C ASP A 246 15.75 16.80 -7.61
N ALA A 247 16.01 15.78 -8.45
CA ALA A 247 15.47 15.72 -9.80
C ALA A 247 13.93 15.72 -9.75
N ALA A 248 13.31 16.62 -10.52
CA ALA A 248 11.85 16.68 -10.56
C ALA A 248 11.27 15.40 -11.20
N ILE A 249 10.57 14.60 -10.41
CA ILE A 249 9.78 13.45 -10.88
C ILE A 249 8.31 13.89 -10.89
N ASN A 250 7.80 14.15 -12.10
CA ASN A 250 6.43 14.59 -12.33
C ASN A 250 5.59 13.45 -12.93
N PRO A 251 4.25 13.52 -12.81
CA PRO A 251 3.36 12.56 -13.47
C PRO A 251 3.71 12.39 -14.97
N GLY A 252 3.94 11.14 -15.38
CA GLY A 252 4.41 10.77 -16.71
C GLY A 252 5.90 10.39 -16.76
N ASN A 253 6.74 10.81 -15.80
CA ASN A 253 8.12 10.31 -15.64
C ASN A 253 8.16 8.94 -14.97
N SER A 254 7.12 8.55 -14.24
CA SER A 254 6.99 7.24 -13.59
C SER A 254 7.26 6.10 -14.57
N GLY A 255 8.10 5.14 -14.16
CA GLY A 255 8.57 4.02 -14.98
C GLY A 255 9.76 4.35 -15.87
N GLY A 256 10.18 5.62 -15.92
CA GLY A 256 11.34 6.06 -16.67
C GLY A 256 12.66 5.68 -16.01
N PRO A 257 13.74 5.48 -16.81
CA PRO A 257 15.04 5.17 -16.25
C PRO A 257 15.68 6.40 -15.60
N VAL A 258 16.29 6.17 -14.46
CA VAL A 258 17.22 7.10 -13.84
C VAL A 258 18.62 6.66 -14.21
N ILE A 259 19.39 7.51 -14.88
CA ILE A 259 20.67 7.19 -15.51
C ILE A 259 21.82 7.93 -14.83
N GLN A 260 22.90 7.20 -14.60
CA GLN A 260 24.22 7.68 -14.21
C GLN A 260 25.29 6.93 -15.03
N ASP A 261 26.24 7.65 -15.62
CA ASP A 261 27.34 7.07 -16.39
C ASP A 261 26.86 6.05 -17.46
N ASP A 262 25.81 6.42 -18.22
CA ASP A 262 25.12 5.65 -19.26
C ASP A 262 24.48 4.33 -18.78
N LYS A 263 24.33 4.12 -17.48
CA LYS A 263 23.67 2.95 -16.87
C LYS A 263 22.44 3.34 -16.07
N VAL A 264 21.47 2.44 -16.04
CA VAL A 264 20.27 2.61 -15.23
C VAL A 264 20.58 2.33 -13.77
N VAL A 265 20.49 3.37 -12.93
CA VAL A 265 20.66 3.29 -11.48
C VAL A 265 19.34 3.32 -10.72
N GLY A 266 18.23 3.25 -11.44
CA GLY A 266 16.90 3.09 -10.85
C GLY A 266 15.76 3.36 -11.81
N VAL A 267 14.54 3.13 -11.32
CA VAL A 267 13.26 3.41 -11.98
C VAL A 267 12.56 4.53 -11.23
N ALA A 268 12.28 5.65 -11.89
CA ALA A 268 11.54 6.77 -11.30
C ALA A 268 10.12 6.32 -10.94
N PHE A 269 9.64 6.58 -9.70
CA PHE A 269 8.33 6.08 -9.33
C PHE A 269 7.43 7.10 -8.64
N GLU A 270 7.89 7.94 -7.75
CA GLU A 270 7.02 8.93 -7.12
C GLU A 270 7.71 10.25 -6.78
N GLY A 271 6.88 11.30 -6.72
CA GLY A 271 7.26 12.57 -6.13
C GLY A 271 6.29 12.92 -4.99
N THR A 272 6.78 13.49 -3.91
CA THR A 272 5.90 13.90 -2.82
C THR A 272 5.33 15.29 -3.12
N HIS A 273 4.00 15.41 -3.17
CA HIS A 273 3.33 16.71 -3.26
C HIS A 273 3.49 17.58 -1.99
N ALA A 274 3.94 16.97 -0.89
CA ALA A 274 4.14 17.65 0.38
C ALA A 274 5.48 18.39 0.48
N LEU A 275 6.47 18.00 -0.34
CA LEU A 275 7.81 18.58 -0.35
C LEU A 275 8.18 18.97 -1.77
N GLU A 276 8.51 20.25 -2.00
CA GLU A 276 9.01 20.71 -3.29
C GLU A 276 10.36 20.05 -3.60
N ASN A 277 10.58 19.71 -4.86
CA ASN A 277 11.83 19.13 -5.37
C ASN A 277 12.25 17.84 -4.65
N THR A 278 11.30 16.95 -4.38
CA THR A 278 11.59 15.65 -3.79
C THR A 278 11.01 14.56 -4.70
N GLY A 279 11.90 13.79 -5.30
CA GLY A 279 11.57 12.62 -6.10
C GLY A 279 12.24 11.38 -5.52
N TYR A 280 11.63 10.22 -5.77
CA TYR A 280 12.18 8.92 -5.39
C TYR A 280 12.29 8.00 -6.60
N PHE A 281 13.29 7.15 -6.58
CA PHE A 281 13.43 6.09 -7.57
C PHE A 281 13.80 4.75 -6.90
N ILE A 282 13.33 3.68 -7.51
CA ILE A 282 13.54 2.29 -7.08
C ILE A 282 14.96 1.90 -7.48
N PRO A 283 15.83 1.49 -6.52
CA PRO A 283 17.24 1.21 -6.79
C PRO A 283 17.48 -0.13 -7.48
N PRO A 284 18.69 -0.35 -8.03
CA PRO A 284 19.05 -1.59 -8.74
C PRO A 284 18.89 -2.87 -7.90
N SER A 285 19.11 -2.82 -6.58
CA SER A 285 18.92 -3.98 -5.70
C SER A 285 17.50 -4.52 -5.73
N ILE A 286 16.50 -3.63 -5.67
CA ILE A 286 15.09 -4.00 -5.75
C ILE A 286 14.71 -4.45 -7.18
N ILE A 287 15.26 -3.77 -8.19
CA ILE A 287 15.05 -4.16 -9.59
C ILE A 287 15.60 -5.57 -9.86
N HIS A 288 16.82 -5.87 -9.37
CA HIS A 288 17.40 -7.19 -9.53
C HIS A 288 16.61 -8.26 -8.77
N HIS A 289 16.14 -7.97 -7.54
CA HIS A 289 15.26 -8.88 -6.81
C HIS A 289 14.04 -9.27 -7.67
N PHE A 290 13.34 -8.29 -8.26
CA PHE A 290 12.21 -8.53 -9.15
C PHE A 290 12.60 -9.35 -10.40
N LEU A 291 13.70 -8.98 -11.06
CA LEU A 291 14.16 -9.67 -12.28
C LEU A 291 14.65 -11.10 -11.99
N ASP A 292 15.18 -11.35 -10.80
CA ASP A 292 15.61 -12.68 -10.37
C ASP A 292 14.42 -13.57 -10.02
N ASP A 293 13.42 -13.02 -9.34
CA ASP A 293 12.18 -13.71 -8.99
C ASP A 293 11.45 -14.22 -10.25
N ILE A 294 11.25 -13.37 -11.25
CA ILE A 294 10.51 -13.75 -12.47
C ILE A 294 11.27 -14.70 -13.43
N LYS A 295 12.48 -15.17 -13.10
CA LYS A 295 13.25 -16.07 -13.98
C LYS A 295 12.59 -17.44 -14.18
N ASP A 296 11.85 -17.91 -13.21
CA ASP A 296 11.11 -19.17 -13.28
C ASP A 296 9.76 -19.06 -13.98
N GLY A 297 9.33 -17.81 -14.32
CA GLY A 297 8.07 -17.51 -15.04
C GLY A 297 6.93 -17.06 -14.14
N THR A 298 7.16 -16.89 -12.84
CA THR A 298 6.20 -16.36 -11.87
C THR A 298 6.82 -15.21 -11.09
N TYR A 299 6.01 -14.33 -10.54
CA TYR A 299 6.41 -13.39 -9.52
C TYR A 299 5.82 -13.84 -8.19
N ASP A 300 6.66 -14.20 -7.25
CA ASP A 300 6.24 -14.69 -5.93
C ASP A 300 6.03 -13.55 -4.93
N GLY A 301 6.84 -12.49 -5.01
CA GLY A 301 6.82 -11.36 -4.09
C GLY A 301 7.99 -11.33 -3.11
N VAL A 302 8.10 -10.23 -2.36
CA VAL A 302 9.15 -10.08 -1.35
C VAL A 302 8.74 -10.78 -0.06
N PRO A 303 9.57 -11.70 0.46
CA PRO A 303 9.23 -12.45 1.67
C PRO A 303 9.32 -11.59 2.93
N GLU A 304 8.77 -12.10 4.02
CA GLU A 304 8.78 -11.47 5.33
C GLU A 304 9.37 -12.40 6.40
N ALA A 305 10.06 -11.78 7.35
CA ALA A 305 10.55 -12.49 8.53
C ALA A 305 9.48 -12.61 9.63
N GLY A 306 8.42 -11.81 9.57
CA GLY A 306 7.36 -11.74 10.58
C GLY A 306 7.88 -11.32 11.96
N LEU A 307 8.80 -10.35 12.00
CA LEU A 307 9.44 -9.86 13.20
C LEU A 307 9.17 -8.37 13.39
N ARG A 308 8.67 -8.00 14.56
CA ARG A 308 8.64 -6.61 15.01
C ARG A 308 9.87 -6.34 15.85
N LEU A 309 10.65 -5.37 15.41
CA LEU A 309 11.95 -5.05 15.97
C LEU A 309 11.92 -3.67 16.64
N SER A 310 12.65 -3.53 17.77
CA SER A 310 12.89 -2.25 18.43
C SER A 310 14.37 -2.02 18.65
N ASN A 311 14.76 -0.72 18.67
CA ASN A 311 16.13 -0.33 18.95
C ASN A 311 16.54 -0.69 20.39
N LEU A 312 17.84 -0.80 20.63
CA LEU A 312 18.45 -1.11 21.92
C LEU A 312 19.35 0.00 22.47
N GLN A 313 19.07 1.24 22.11
CA GLN A 313 19.80 2.40 22.61
C GLN A 313 19.57 2.65 24.11
N ASN A 314 18.50 2.09 24.70
CA ASN A 314 18.23 2.20 26.13
C ASN A 314 19.15 1.27 26.94
N PRO A 315 20.08 1.79 27.79
CA PRO A 315 21.02 0.97 28.57
C PRO A 315 20.33 0.04 29.57
N ALA A 316 19.13 0.37 30.03
CA ALA A 316 18.40 -0.47 30.99
C ALA A 316 17.92 -1.77 30.31
N PHE A 317 17.42 -1.71 29.09
CA PHE A 317 17.08 -2.90 28.30
C PHE A 317 18.32 -3.77 28.02
N ARG A 318 19.44 -3.16 27.65
CA ARG A 318 20.69 -3.89 27.40
C ARG A 318 21.13 -4.67 28.62
N ARG A 319 21.11 -4.05 29.80
CA ARG A 319 21.44 -4.73 31.09
C ARG A 319 20.45 -5.86 31.41
N MET A 320 19.14 -5.63 31.19
CA MET A 320 18.11 -6.65 31.41
C MET A 320 18.36 -7.88 30.52
N LEU A 321 18.73 -7.67 29.28
CA LEU A 321 19.03 -8.72 28.30
C LEU A 321 20.46 -9.28 28.45
N LYS A 322 21.24 -8.82 29.45
CA LYS A 322 22.61 -9.24 29.74
C LYS A 322 23.58 -9.02 28.58
N LEU A 323 23.33 -8.01 27.73
CA LEU A 323 24.25 -7.61 26.68
C LEU A 323 25.50 -6.94 27.26
N PRO A 324 26.67 -7.07 26.61
CA PRO A 324 27.87 -6.33 26.99
C PRO A 324 27.60 -4.82 27.00
N GLU A 325 28.04 -4.11 28.06
CA GLU A 325 27.70 -2.68 28.27
C GLU A 325 28.28 -1.77 27.20
N ASP A 326 29.44 -2.14 26.62
CA ASP A 326 30.16 -1.41 25.58
C ASP A 326 29.71 -1.74 24.16
N SER A 327 28.91 -2.77 23.99
CA SER A 327 28.39 -3.16 22.67
C SER A 327 27.29 -2.21 22.23
N LYS A 328 27.41 -1.65 21.01
CA LYS A 328 26.37 -0.86 20.33
C LYS A 328 25.70 -1.67 19.24
N ARG A 329 25.51 -2.96 19.47
CA ARG A 329 24.93 -3.86 18.46
C ARG A 329 23.60 -4.43 18.91
N GLY A 330 22.78 -4.70 17.92
CA GLY A 330 21.60 -5.52 17.97
C GLY A 330 20.30 -4.79 18.16
N VAL A 331 19.25 -5.39 17.65
CA VAL A 331 17.85 -4.98 17.80
C VAL A 331 17.07 -6.05 18.53
N ARG A 332 16.14 -5.65 19.38
CA ARG A 332 15.29 -6.55 20.15
C ARG A 332 14.10 -7.01 19.31
N VAL A 333 13.77 -8.29 19.38
CA VAL A 333 12.52 -8.83 18.89
C VAL A 333 11.42 -8.53 19.92
N ASP A 334 10.50 -7.62 19.57
CA ASP A 334 9.36 -7.26 20.43
C ASP A 334 8.23 -8.27 20.31
N GLN A 335 7.87 -8.57 19.07
CA GLN A 335 6.76 -9.46 18.75
C GLN A 335 7.11 -10.31 17.52
N ILE A 336 6.48 -11.46 17.44
CA ILE A 336 6.56 -12.37 16.30
C ILE A 336 5.13 -12.54 15.79
N GLU A 337 4.93 -12.27 14.53
CA GLU A 337 3.65 -12.49 13.85
C GLU A 337 3.29 -13.98 13.84
N ASP A 338 2.04 -14.33 13.48
CA ASP A 338 1.59 -15.74 13.56
C ASP A 338 2.19 -16.60 12.42
N ILE A 339 3.52 -16.60 12.36
CA ILE A 339 4.32 -17.37 11.42
C ILE A 339 4.94 -18.54 12.19
N ALA A 340 4.42 -19.73 11.96
CA ALA A 340 4.82 -20.92 12.71
C ALA A 340 6.33 -21.22 12.62
N SER A 341 6.95 -21.02 11.44
CA SER A 341 8.39 -21.22 11.23
C SER A 341 9.22 -20.25 12.05
N THR A 342 8.83 -18.99 12.10
CA THR A 342 9.54 -17.95 12.88
C THR A 342 9.38 -18.20 14.37
N LYS A 343 8.15 -18.49 14.86
CA LYS A 343 7.87 -18.83 16.26
C LYS A 343 8.63 -20.05 16.77
N ALA A 344 8.95 -21.00 15.90
CA ALA A 344 9.73 -22.18 16.28
C ALA A 344 11.20 -21.87 16.58
N LEU A 345 11.76 -20.81 15.99
CA LEU A 345 13.18 -20.48 16.02
C LEU A 345 13.50 -19.24 16.85
N ILE A 346 12.67 -18.22 16.75
CA ILE A 346 12.85 -16.91 17.38
C ILE A 346 11.87 -16.76 18.56
N LYS A 347 12.27 -15.98 19.56
CA LYS A 347 11.45 -15.67 20.73
C LYS A 347 11.41 -14.16 20.97
N PRO A 348 10.34 -13.64 21.59
CA PRO A 348 10.38 -12.30 22.15
C PRO A 348 11.59 -12.14 23.08
N ASP A 349 12.16 -10.93 23.08
CA ASP A 349 13.41 -10.59 23.80
C ASP A 349 14.71 -11.20 23.24
N ASP A 350 14.67 -11.97 22.16
CA ASP A 350 15.89 -12.23 21.39
C ASP A 350 16.47 -10.92 20.84
N VAL A 351 17.78 -10.84 20.75
CA VAL A 351 18.45 -9.70 20.11
C VAL A 351 19.13 -10.16 18.84
N ILE A 352 18.74 -9.62 17.70
CA ILE A 352 19.38 -9.91 16.42
C ILE A 352 20.64 -9.07 16.32
N LEU A 353 21.80 -9.70 16.30
CA LEU A 353 23.12 -9.07 16.22
C LEU A 353 23.63 -8.98 14.78
N GLN A 354 23.18 -9.88 13.91
CA GLN A 354 23.58 -9.95 12.50
C GLN A 354 22.49 -10.63 11.67
N ILE A 355 22.29 -10.15 10.46
CA ILE A 355 21.40 -10.73 9.45
C ILE A 355 22.24 -10.96 8.22
N ASP A 356 22.35 -12.21 7.77
CA ASP A 356 23.29 -12.61 6.72
C ASP A 356 24.70 -12.04 7.03
N ASP A 357 25.34 -11.35 6.11
CA ASP A 357 26.65 -10.69 6.30
C ASP A 357 26.56 -9.29 6.94
N TYR A 358 25.36 -8.81 7.31
CA TYR A 358 25.14 -7.47 7.82
C TYR A 358 25.08 -7.42 9.35
N PRO A 359 26.11 -6.89 10.05
CA PRO A 359 26.03 -6.58 11.46
C PRO A 359 24.94 -5.53 11.71
N VAL A 360 24.12 -5.73 12.75
CA VAL A 360 23.01 -4.87 13.12
C VAL A 360 23.45 -3.93 14.26
N ASP A 361 23.23 -2.62 14.08
CA ASP A 361 23.50 -1.61 15.10
C ASP A 361 22.31 -1.42 16.05
N ASP A 362 22.53 -0.80 17.23
CA ASP A 362 21.52 -0.66 18.28
C ASP A 362 20.43 0.37 18.00
N ASP A 363 20.56 1.12 16.90
CA ASP A 363 19.57 2.07 16.38
C ASP A 363 18.68 1.48 15.26
N SER A 364 18.71 0.17 15.06
CA SER A 364 17.98 -0.56 14.03
C SER A 364 18.48 -0.30 12.59
N THR A 365 19.78 -0.07 12.44
CA THR A 365 20.40 0.13 11.14
C THR A 365 21.45 -0.95 10.81
N ILE A 366 21.77 -1.04 9.53
CA ILE A 366 22.87 -1.82 8.97
C ILE A 366 23.66 -0.94 8.00
N THR A 367 24.88 -1.37 7.64
CA THR A 367 25.64 -0.75 6.55
C THR A 367 25.47 -1.59 5.28
N TYR A 368 24.71 -1.05 4.31
CA TYR A 368 24.47 -1.66 3.02
C TYR A 368 25.16 -0.85 1.92
N GLN A 369 26.11 -1.46 1.19
CA GLN A 369 26.89 -0.81 0.12
C GLN A 369 27.45 0.58 0.52
N GLY A 370 27.94 0.70 1.75
CA GLY A 370 28.52 1.93 2.30
C GLY A 370 27.50 2.99 2.77
N ASN A 371 26.22 2.68 2.78
CA ASN A 371 25.12 3.54 3.27
C ASN A 371 24.54 2.94 4.56
N THR A 372 24.19 3.81 5.53
CA THR A 372 23.43 3.41 6.71
C THR A 372 21.96 3.38 6.36
N VAL A 373 21.34 2.20 6.44
CA VAL A 373 19.94 1.97 6.08
C VAL A 373 19.23 1.17 7.18
N GLY A 374 17.90 1.19 7.17
CA GLY A 374 17.10 0.40 8.13
C GLY A 374 17.35 -1.11 8.00
N VAL A 375 17.31 -1.81 9.11
CA VAL A 375 17.59 -3.25 9.23
C VAL A 375 16.73 -4.14 8.32
N GLY A 376 15.51 -3.69 7.96
CA GLY A 376 14.59 -4.40 7.06
C GLY A 376 15.20 -4.73 5.71
N VAL A 377 16.09 -3.85 5.18
CA VAL A 377 16.77 -4.07 3.89
C VAL A 377 17.45 -5.43 3.80
N ALA A 378 18.03 -5.93 4.90
CA ALA A 378 18.73 -7.22 4.89
C ALA A 378 17.78 -8.41 4.64
N PHE A 379 16.51 -8.30 5.05
CA PHE A 379 15.49 -9.32 4.76
C PHE A 379 14.92 -9.16 3.34
N ASP A 380 14.75 -7.92 2.85
CA ASP A 380 14.21 -7.63 1.52
C ASP A 380 15.12 -8.10 0.36
N LEU A 381 16.38 -8.47 0.65
CA LEU A 381 17.30 -9.04 -0.34
C LEU A 381 17.07 -10.54 -0.58
N ALA A 382 16.35 -11.23 0.30
CA ALA A 382 16.09 -12.67 0.17
C ALA A 382 14.94 -12.94 -0.81
N GLN A 383 14.97 -14.11 -1.45
CA GLN A 383 13.89 -14.61 -2.30
C GLN A 383 12.88 -15.45 -1.48
N ASN A 384 11.69 -15.67 -2.05
CA ASN A 384 10.66 -16.49 -1.42
C ASN A 384 11.20 -17.92 -1.13
N ASN A 385 10.95 -18.40 0.09
CA ASN A 385 11.45 -19.68 0.62
C ASN A 385 12.96 -19.75 0.86
N ASP A 386 13.69 -18.66 0.81
CA ASP A 386 15.08 -18.61 1.25
C ASP A 386 15.21 -18.83 2.76
N SER A 387 16.43 -19.13 3.18
CA SER A 387 16.79 -19.23 4.60
C SER A 387 17.82 -18.17 4.92
N VAL A 388 17.46 -17.18 5.72
CA VAL A 388 18.31 -16.06 6.10
C VAL A 388 19.11 -16.42 7.36
N PRO A 389 20.45 -16.46 7.30
CA PRO A 389 21.28 -16.68 8.48
C PRO A 389 21.17 -15.52 9.46
N LEU A 390 20.89 -15.81 10.71
CA LEU A 390 20.85 -14.83 11.80
C LEU A 390 21.83 -15.21 12.89
N LYS A 391 22.53 -14.23 13.44
CA LYS A 391 23.21 -14.35 14.71
C LYS A 391 22.38 -13.62 15.77
N ILE A 392 21.88 -14.36 16.75
CA ILE A 392 21.04 -13.82 17.80
C ILE A 392 21.71 -13.95 19.18
N TRP A 393 21.33 -13.06 20.09
CA TRP A 393 21.66 -13.15 21.50
C TRP A 393 20.43 -13.56 22.28
N ARG A 394 20.53 -14.65 23.04
CA ARG A 394 19.47 -15.21 23.88
C ARG A 394 20.06 -15.68 25.20
N ASP A 395 19.52 -15.26 26.34
CA ASP A 395 19.92 -15.68 27.69
C ASP A 395 21.42 -15.55 27.97
N GLY A 396 22.08 -14.53 27.44
CA GLY A 396 23.51 -14.29 27.66
C GLY A 396 24.45 -15.08 26.74
N LYS A 397 23.94 -15.62 25.62
CA LYS A 397 24.73 -16.40 24.63
C LYS A 397 24.38 -16.00 23.21
N GLU A 398 25.38 -16.04 22.33
CA GLU A 398 25.15 -15.98 20.89
C GLU A 398 24.69 -17.35 20.36
N ILE A 399 23.73 -17.32 19.45
CA ILE A 399 23.14 -18.49 18.81
C ILE A 399 23.02 -18.19 17.32
N ASP A 400 23.43 -19.13 16.47
CA ASP A 400 23.21 -19.05 15.04
C ASP A 400 21.85 -19.71 14.71
N VAL A 401 21.04 -19.01 13.91
CA VAL A 401 19.70 -19.45 13.49
C VAL A 401 19.58 -19.23 11.98
N ASN A 402 19.07 -20.22 11.26
CA ASN A 402 18.68 -20.05 9.86
C ASN A 402 17.18 -19.85 9.82
N LEU A 403 16.75 -18.61 9.55
CA LEU A 403 15.34 -18.23 9.53
C LEU A 403 14.76 -18.43 8.13
N PRO A 404 13.83 -19.37 7.90
CA PRO A 404 13.13 -19.45 6.63
C PRO A 404 12.18 -18.26 6.50
N VAL A 405 12.29 -17.54 5.38
CA VAL A 405 11.44 -16.41 5.03
C VAL A 405 10.46 -16.81 3.92
N LYS A 406 9.28 -16.23 3.92
CA LYS A 406 8.23 -16.59 2.98
C LYS A 406 7.33 -15.40 2.69
N VAL A 407 6.76 -15.38 1.49
CA VAL A 407 5.70 -14.44 1.13
C VAL A 407 4.39 -14.86 1.79
N TYR A 408 3.72 -13.92 2.46
CA TYR A 408 2.42 -14.11 3.09
C TYR A 408 1.34 -13.35 2.32
N THR A 409 0.41 -14.11 1.76
CA THR A 409 -0.67 -13.56 0.93
C THR A 409 -1.76 -12.84 1.74
N ASP A 410 -1.87 -13.10 3.03
CA ASP A 410 -2.88 -12.49 3.90
C ASP A 410 -2.64 -10.98 4.10
N ASP A 411 -1.42 -10.50 3.88
CA ASP A 411 -1.06 -9.09 3.91
C ASP A 411 -1.67 -8.27 2.77
N ALA A 412 -2.06 -8.91 1.67
CA ALA A 412 -2.67 -8.25 0.52
C ALA A 412 -3.96 -7.49 0.87
N ALA A 413 -4.71 -7.96 1.90
CA ALA A 413 -5.91 -7.28 2.36
C ALA A 413 -5.62 -5.96 3.10
N GLN A 414 -4.43 -5.81 3.69
CA GLN A 414 -4.00 -4.61 4.42
C GLN A 414 -3.37 -3.55 3.52
N GLY A 415 -2.91 -3.95 2.33
CA GLY A 415 -2.42 -3.06 1.27
C GLY A 415 -3.45 -2.80 0.19
N ASN A 416 -3.12 -1.91 -0.75
CA ASN A 416 -3.91 -1.70 -1.95
C ASN A 416 -3.84 -2.95 -2.84
N GLN A 417 -4.98 -3.41 -3.33
CA GLN A 417 -5.06 -4.54 -4.24
C GLN A 417 -5.22 -4.04 -5.68
N TYR A 418 -4.42 -4.58 -6.58
CA TYR A 418 -4.46 -4.23 -8.00
C TYR A 418 -4.67 -5.48 -8.85
N ASP A 419 -5.43 -5.33 -9.93
CA ASP A 419 -5.72 -6.38 -10.89
C ASP A 419 -6.43 -7.63 -10.31
N VAL A 420 -6.90 -7.53 -9.06
CA VAL A 420 -7.68 -8.55 -8.37
C VAL A 420 -9.12 -8.08 -8.26
N LEU A 421 -10.04 -8.79 -8.91
CA LEU A 421 -11.45 -8.42 -8.87
C LEU A 421 -12.02 -8.62 -7.46
N PRO A 422 -12.74 -7.63 -6.89
CA PRO A 422 -13.34 -7.76 -5.58
C PRO A 422 -14.27 -8.98 -5.50
N ARG A 423 -14.10 -9.80 -4.47
CA ARG A 423 -14.92 -10.98 -4.22
C ARG A 423 -16.17 -10.60 -3.45
N TYR A 424 -17.27 -11.31 -3.72
CA TYR A 424 -18.53 -11.06 -3.05
C TYR A 424 -19.46 -12.29 -3.06
N TYR A 425 -20.44 -12.26 -2.17
CA TYR A 425 -21.58 -13.16 -2.15
C TYR A 425 -22.85 -12.38 -1.81
N ILE A 426 -23.95 -12.67 -2.53
CA ILE A 426 -25.23 -11.99 -2.31
C ILE A 426 -26.28 -13.01 -1.88
N TYR A 427 -27.02 -12.71 -0.79
CA TYR A 427 -28.11 -13.53 -0.28
C TYR A 427 -29.28 -12.64 0.17
N GLY A 428 -30.44 -12.77 -0.47
CA GLY A 428 -31.61 -11.94 -0.15
C GLY A 428 -31.36 -10.44 -0.25
N GLY A 429 -30.45 -10.01 -1.14
CA GLY A 429 -30.01 -8.63 -1.30
C GLY A 429 -28.89 -8.19 -0.36
N LEU A 430 -28.49 -9.01 0.60
CA LEU A 430 -27.34 -8.74 1.49
C LEU A 430 -26.04 -8.98 0.72
N VAL A 431 -25.16 -7.98 0.65
CA VAL A 431 -23.89 -8.06 -0.06
C VAL A 431 -22.75 -8.25 0.91
N PHE A 432 -22.12 -9.41 0.87
CA PHE A 432 -20.98 -9.77 1.70
C PHE A 432 -19.68 -9.70 0.90
N THR A 433 -18.64 -9.08 1.47
CA THR A 433 -17.29 -9.00 0.88
C THR A 433 -16.22 -9.24 1.95
N PRO A 434 -15.00 -9.63 1.57
CA PRO A 434 -13.89 -9.57 2.51
C PRO A 434 -13.62 -8.12 2.94
N LEU A 435 -13.26 -7.94 4.19
CA LEU A 435 -12.75 -6.67 4.69
C LEU A 435 -11.35 -6.44 4.12
N SER A 436 -11.14 -5.30 3.47
CA SER A 436 -9.85 -4.92 2.89
C SER A 436 -9.61 -3.42 3.03
N LEU A 437 -8.36 -3.00 2.84
CA LEU A 437 -8.01 -1.58 2.80
C LEU A 437 -8.75 -0.85 1.66
N ASP A 438 -8.90 -1.49 0.50
CA ASP A 438 -9.60 -0.89 -0.63
C ASP A 438 -11.09 -0.69 -0.33
N TYR A 439 -11.72 -1.64 0.39
CA TYR A 439 -13.07 -1.44 0.89
C TYR A 439 -13.13 -0.25 1.87
N LEU A 440 -12.19 -0.14 2.81
CA LEU A 440 -12.16 1.02 3.72
C LEU A 440 -11.98 2.33 2.97
N LYS A 441 -11.16 2.37 1.93
CA LYS A 441 -10.95 3.56 1.08
C LYS A 441 -12.19 3.97 0.29
N SER A 442 -13.17 3.09 0.09
CA SER A 442 -14.45 3.45 -0.52
C SER A 442 -15.25 4.47 0.31
N PHE A 443 -14.91 4.66 1.59
CA PHE A 443 -15.48 5.74 2.45
C PHE A 443 -14.90 7.14 2.17
N GLY A 444 -14.00 7.28 1.18
CA GLY A 444 -13.42 8.54 0.72
C GLY A 444 -12.01 8.80 1.21
N GLN A 445 -11.48 9.99 0.91
CA GLN A 445 -10.08 10.34 1.24
C GLN A 445 -9.77 10.29 2.74
N ASN A 446 -10.75 10.60 3.59
CA ASN A 446 -10.61 10.54 5.05
C ASN A 446 -11.22 9.25 5.62
N TRP A 447 -11.01 8.12 4.93
CA TRP A 447 -11.59 6.83 5.31
C TRP A 447 -11.24 6.41 6.75
N SER A 448 -10.06 6.75 7.24
CA SER A 448 -9.63 6.45 8.61
C SER A 448 -10.50 7.10 9.69
N ASP A 449 -11.15 8.23 9.36
CA ASP A 449 -12.07 8.92 10.26
C ASP A 449 -13.53 8.53 10.00
N SER A 450 -13.84 8.09 8.77
CA SER A 450 -15.20 7.81 8.27
C SER A 450 -15.61 6.35 8.45
N ALA A 451 -14.67 5.41 8.34
CA ALA A 451 -14.93 3.99 8.53
C ALA A 451 -15.20 3.66 10.01
N GLY A 452 -16.00 2.63 10.27
CA GLY A 452 -16.24 2.13 11.61
C GLY A 452 -14.94 1.70 12.30
N ARG A 453 -14.72 2.13 13.54
CA ARG A 453 -13.50 1.78 14.30
C ARG A 453 -13.27 0.28 14.41
N GLU A 454 -14.36 -0.51 14.50
CA GLU A 454 -14.28 -1.97 14.55
C GLU A 454 -13.69 -2.56 13.27
N LEU A 455 -14.04 -2.01 12.10
CA LEU A 455 -13.49 -2.46 10.82
C LEU A 455 -11.99 -2.17 10.73
N ILE A 456 -11.57 -0.97 11.17
CA ILE A 456 -10.15 -0.60 11.21
C ILE A 456 -9.38 -1.49 12.18
N TYR A 457 -9.96 -1.73 13.38
CA TYR A 457 -9.35 -2.57 14.40
C TYR A 457 -9.21 -4.03 13.91
N GLU A 458 -10.27 -4.58 13.30
CA GLU A 458 -10.26 -5.95 12.78
C GLU A 458 -9.20 -6.14 11.70
N LEU A 459 -9.02 -5.16 10.80
CA LEU A 459 -8.07 -5.28 9.69
C LEU A 459 -6.61 -5.12 10.14
N PHE A 460 -6.30 -4.12 11.01
CA PHE A 460 -4.92 -3.72 11.28
C PHE A 460 -4.38 -4.12 12.64
N TYR A 461 -5.24 -4.41 13.62
CA TYR A 461 -4.80 -4.57 15.01
C TYR A 461 -5.17 -5.92 15.61
N ARG A 462 -6.26 -6.54 15.18
CA ARG A 462 -6.79 -7.78 15.77
C ARG A 462 -5.76 -8.90 15.81
N HIS A 463 -5.05 -9.11 14.71
CA HIS A 463 -4.04 -10.18 14.59
C HIS A 463 -2.87 -10.01 15.56
N ILE A 464 -2.62 -8.79 16.02
CA ILE A 464 -1.54 -8.46 16.95
C ILE A 464 -2.02 -8.49 18.40
N GLU A 465 -3.14 -7.81 18.68
CA GLU A 465 -3.59 -7.57 20.05
C GLU A 465 -4.41 -8.74 20.63
N THR A 466 -5.19 -9.41 19.79
CA THR A 466 -6.06 -10.53 20.20
C THR A 466 -6.05 -11.64 19.14
N PRO A 467 -4.88 -12.29 18.89
CA PRO A 467 -4.71 -13.26 17.81
C PRO A 467 -5.66 -14.46 17.91
N GLU A 468 -6.13 -14.81 19.12
CA GLU A 468 -7.10 -15.89 19.33
C GLU A 468 -8.50 -15.55 18.78
N LEU A 469 -8.79 -14.28 18.55
CA LEU A 469 -10.04 -13.80 17.97
C LEU A 469 -9.89 -13.41 16.50
N TRP A 470 -8.67 -13.42 15.99
CA TRP A 470 -8.38 -13.06 14.60
C TRP A 470 -9.09 -13.97 13.61
N ARG A 471 -9.45 -13.41 12.46
CA ARG A 471 -10.02 -14.12 11.32
C ARG A 471 -9.07 -13.98 10.13
N PRO A 472 -8.76 -15.07 9.41
CA PRO A 472 -7.90 -15.00 8.24
C PRO A 472 -8.44 -14.09 7.14
N GLU A 473 -9.76 -13.99 7.01
CA GLU A 473 -10.41 -13.14 6.02
C GLU A 473 -11.73 -12.63 6.62
N PRO A 474 -11.67 -11.54 7.41
CA PRO A 474 -12.86 -10.95 8.01
C PRO A 474 -13.88 -10.56 6.93
N VAL A 475 -15.17 -10.79 7.20
CA VAL A 475 -16.26 -10.53 6.23
C VAL A 475 -17.14 -9.40 6.71
N VAL A 476 -17.45 -8.46 5.81
CA VAL A 476 -18.38 -7.35 6.06
C VAL A 476 -19.65 -7.47 5.22
N LEU A 477 -20.76 -7.07 5.79
CA LEU A 477 -21.95 -6.69 5.04
C LEU A 477 -21.72 -5.29 4.50
N THR A 478 -21.41 -5.14 3.20
CA THR A 478 -21.06 -3.85 2.61
C THR A 478 -22.26 -2.99 2.32
N SER A 479 -23.32 -3.59 1.80
CA SER A 479 -24.54 -2.91 1.40
C SER A 479 -25.73 -3.87 1.37
N ILE A 480 -26.91 -3.32 1.28
CA ILE A 480 -28.16 -4.07 1.08
C ILE A 480 -28.80 -3.57 -0.22
N LEU A 481 -29.09 -4.49 -1.12
CA LEU A 481 -29.89 -4.26 -2.30
C LEU A 481 -31.34 -4.34 -1.91
N ASP A 482 -32.01 -3.21 -1.81
CA ASP A 482 -33.37 -3.09 -1.26
C ASP A 482 -34.38 -4.01 -1.97
N ASN A 483 -35.09 -4.79 -1.19
CA ASN A 483 -36.20 -5.65 -1.64
C ASN A 483 -37.17 -5.86 -0.48
N ALA A 484 -38.39 -6.36 -0.77
CA ALA A 484 -39.37 -6.64 0.25
C ALA A 484 -38.86 -7.62 1.33
N VAL A 485 -37.94 -8.54 0.98
CA VAL A 485 -37.43 -9.57 1.91
C VAL A 485 -36.47 -9.02 2.96
N ASN A 486 -35.86 -7.85 2.73
CA ASN A 486 -34.89 -7.23 3.63
C ASN A 486 -35.33 -5.82 4.10
N ALA A 487 -36.55 -5.38 3.76
CA ALA A 487 -37.03 -4.03 4.02
C ALA A 487 -37.11 -3.65 5.52
N THR A 488 -37.19 -4.66 6.40
CA THR A 488 -37.27 -4.45 7.85
C THR A 488 -35.92 -4.47 8.56
N PHE A 489 -34.82 -4.71 7.83
CA PHE A 489 -33.49 -4.72 8.43
C PHE A 489 -33.13 -3.33 8.98
N THR A 490 -32.55 -3.33 10.18
CA THR A 490 -32.03 -2.12 10.84
C THR A 490 -30.58 -1.85 10.47
N THR A 491 -29.81 -2.91 10.27
CA THR A 491 -28.45 -2.86 9.72
C THR A 491 -28.50 -2.45 8.24
N ARG A 492 -27.74 -1.44 7.85
CA ARG A 492 -27.77 -0.92 6.47
C ARG A 492 -26.47 -1.14 5.69
N GLY A 493 -25.53 -1.85 6.26
CA GLY A 493 -24.21 -2.11 5.73
C GLY A 493 -23.11 -1.61 6.66
N GLN A 494 -21.87 -1.78 6.24
CA GLN A 494 -20.66 -1.43 7.01
C GLN A 494 -20.56 -2.21 8.34
N ALA A 495 -21.13 -3.39 8.40
CA ALA A 495 -21.21 -4.20 9.60
C ALA A 495 -20.32 -5.46 9.48
N MET A 496 -19.50 -5.68 10.50
CA MET A 496 -18.65 -6.87 10.60
C MET A 496 -19.49 -8.09 10.90
N VAL A 497 -19.42 -9.12 10.07
CA VAL A 497 -20.15 -10.38 10.27
C VAL A 497 -19.43 -11.25 11.29
N ASP A 498 -20.11 -11.61 12.39
CA ASP A 498 -19.59 -12.55 13.38
C ASP A 498 -19.98 -14.00 13.03
N LYS A 499 -21.29 -14.26 12.97
CA LYS A 499 -21.82 -15.60 12.72
C LYS A 499 -23.02 -15.56 11.78
N ILE A 500 -23.22 -16.66 11.09
CA ILE A 500 -24.46 -16.96 10.38
C ILE A 500 -24.97 -18.31 10.87
N ASN A 501 -26.21 -18.32 11.38
CA ASN A 501 -26.83 -19.53 11.99
C ASN A 501 -25.97 -20.16 13.10
N GLY A 502 -25.29 -19.34 13.90
CA GLY A 502 -24.37 -19.76 14.96
C GLY A 502 -23.02 -20.29 14.47
N ILE A 503 -22.78 -20.30 13.16
CA ILE A 503 -21.49 -20.69 12.56
C ILE A 503 -20.63 -19.42 12.44
N ARG A 504 -19.46 -19.41 13.09
CA ARG A 504 -18.50 -18.31 12.98
C ARG A 504 -18.00 -18.19 11.54
N ILE A 505 -17.97 -16.97 11.01
CA ILE A 505 -17.50 -16.68 9.66
C ILE A 505 -16.03 -16.29 9.73
N GLU A 506 -15.19 -17.12 9.18
CA GLU A 506 -13.74 -16.94 9.11
C GLU A 506 -13.30 -16.37 7.75
N ARG A 507 -14.05 -16.69 6.69
CA ARG A 507 -13.77 -16.33 5.30
C ARG A 507 -15.07 -16.13 4.51
N LEU A 508 -15.00 -15.38 3.41
CA LEU A 508 -16.16 -15.20 2.52
C LEU A 508 -16.74 -16.53 2.03
N SER A 509 -15.89 -17.53 1.78
CA SER A 509 -16.34 -18.87 1.35
C SER A 509 -17.17 -19.63 2.37
N ASP A 510 -17.22 -19.18 3.63
CA ASP A 510 -18.04 -19.79 4.67
C ASP A 510 -19.48 -19.26 4.65
N VAL A 511 -19.69 -18.06 4.14
CA VAL A 511 -21.01 -17.41 4.09
C VAL A 511 -22.06 -18.28 3.37
N PRO A 512 -21.85 -18.74 2.12
CA PRO A 512 -22.81 -19.62 1.46
C PRO A 512 -23.04 -20.94 2.19
N LYS A 513 -21.99 -21.52 2.79
CA LYS A 513 -22.11 -22.77 3.58
C LYS A 513 -22.95 -22.57 4.84
N ALA A 514 -22.76 -21.44 5.52
CA ALA A 514 -23.51 -21.10 6.73
C ALA A 514 -24.99 -20.84 6.45
N PHE A 515 -25.33 -20.19 5.33
CA PHE A 515 -26.73 -20.06 4.88
C PHE A 515 -27.32 -21.41 4.48
N ALA A 516 -26.58 -22.25 3.78
CA ALA A 516 -27.04 -23.60 3.41
C ALA A 516 -27.29 -24.49 4.63
N ALA A 517 -26.58 -24.27 5.73
CA ALA A 517 -26.73 -25.02 6.99
C ALA A 517 -27.96 -24.61 7.83
N THR A 518 -28.79 -23.66 7.37
CA THR A 518 -30.01 -23.22 8.06
C THR A 518 -30.94 -24.39 8.32
N LYS A 519 -31.22 -24.69 9.60
CA LYS A 519 -32.06 -25.83 10.02
C LYS A 519 -33.55 -25.52 10.08
N GLY A 520 -33.91 -24.24 10.07
CA GLY A 520 -35.29 -23.76 10.17
C GLY A 520 -35.68 -22.89 8.96
N PRO A 521 -36.83 -22.22 9.01
CA PRO A 521 -37.30 -21.35 7.94
C PRO A 521 -36.53 -20.03 7.87
N ASP A 522 -35.79 -19.66 8.92
CA ASP A 522 -35.18 -18.36 9.10
C ASP A 522 -33.66 -18.48 9.29
N ALA A 523 -32.88 -17.68 8.57
CA ALA A 523 -31.45 -17.53 8.75
C ALA A 523 -31.18 -16.33 9.66
N ILE A 524 -30.24 -16.50 10.59
CA ILE A 524 -29.83 -15.49 11.57
C ILE A 524 -28.42 -15.04 11.23
N ILE A 525 -28.21 -13.73 11.09
CA ILE A 525 -26.92 -13.10 10.85
C ILE A 525 -26.56 -12.26 12.06
N GLU A 526 -25.46 -12.59 12.73
CA GLU A 526 -24.93 -11.89 13.90
C GLU A 526 -23.79 -10.96 13.49
N PHE A 527 -23.72 -9.76 14.07
CA PHE A 527 -22.73 -8.74 13.74
C PHE A 527 -21.94 -8.30 14.98
N LEU A 528 -20.69 -7.87 14.76
CA LEU A 528 -19.86 -7.21 15.76
C LEU A 528 -20.05 -5.69 15.70
N PRO A 529 -19.72 -4.94 16.83
CA PRO A 529 -19.16 -5.46 18.10
C PRO A 529 -20.22 -5.87 19.14
N ASP A 530 -21.47 -5.47 18.99
CA ASP A 530 -22.53 -5.56 20.00
C ASP A 530 -23.37 -6.85 19.91
N HIS A 531 -23.01 -7.75 18.99
CA HIS A 531 -23.71 -9.01 18.74
C HIS A 531 -25.20 -8.84 18.40
N HIS A 532 -25.59 -7.69 17.86
CA HIS A 532 -26.93 -7.56 17.32
C HIS A 532 -27.11 -8.53 16.14
N PHE A 533 -28.34 -8.87 15.82
CA PHE A 533 -28.61 -9.82 14.76
C PHE A 533 -29.78 -9.39 13.90
N GLU A 534 -29.75 -9.83 12.66
CA GLU A 534 -30.85 -9.72 11.70
C GLU A 534 -31.35 -11.10 11.32
N VAL A 535 -32.60 -11.18 10.92
CA VAL A 535 -33.24 -12.45 10.56
C VAL A 535 -33.85 -12.32 9.18
N ILE A 536 -33.55 -13.26 8.30
CA ILE A 536 -34.11 -13.32 6.95
C ILE A 536 -34.76 -14.68 6.71
N ARG A 537 -35.97 -14.69 6.13
CA ARG A 537 -36.64 -15.94 5.79
C ARG A 537 -35.99 -16.58 4.57
N LYS A 538 -35.53 -17.83 4.74
CA LYS A 538 -34.72 -18.54 3.74
C LYS A 538 -35.44 -18.64 2.39
N ASP A 539 -36.67 -19.20 2.38
CA ASP A 539 -37.42 -19.44 1.14
C ASP A 539 -37.71 -18.13 0.39
N ASP A 540 -38.00 -17.02 1.14
CA ASP A 540 -38.28 -15.72 0.55
C ASP A 540 -37.00 -15.10 -0.03
N ALA A 541 -35.87 -15.22 0.66
CA ALA A 541 -34.58 -14.74 0.18
C ALA A 541 -34.13 -15.48 -1.08
N GLU A 542 -34.22 -16.81 -1.08
CA GLU A 542 -33.84 -17.64 -2.24
C GLU A 542 -34.73 -17.34 -3.46
N LYS A 543 -36.03 -17.16 -3.25
CA LYS A 543 -36.99 -16.79 -4.30
C LYS A 543 -36.74 -15.38 -4.85
N ALA A 544 -36.36 -14.43 -4.00
CA ALA A 544 -36.14 -13.03 -4.41
C ALA A 544 -34.79 -12.81 -5.10
N ASN A 545 -33.79 -13.65 -4.85
CA ASN A 545 -32.43 -13.48 -5.38
C ASN A 545 -32.38 -13.20 -6.90
N PRO A 546 -33.02 -13.98 -7.80
CA PRO A 546 -32.95 -13.72 -9.24
C PRO A 546 -33.48 -12.34 -9.65
N ASP A 547 -34.56 -11.90 -9.03
CA ASP A 547 -35.18 -10.59 -9.26
C ASP A 547 -34.28 -9.46 -8.77
N ILE A 548 -33.70 -9.60 -7.57
CA ILE A 548 -32.72 -8.66 -7.01
C ILE A 548 -31.51 -8.51 -7.94
N LEU A 549 -30.90 -9.62 -8.35
CA LEU A 549 -29.73 -9.60 -9.24
C LEU A 549 -30.06 -8.88 -10.56
N THR A 550 -31.23 -9.13 -11.12
CA THR A 550 -31.69 -8.48 -12.36
C THR A 550 -31.92 -7.00 -12.15
N THR A 551 -32.64 -6.62 -11.09
CA THR A 551 -32.97 -5.20 -10.79
C THR A 551 -31.72 -4.35 -10.59
N TYR A 552 -30.69 -4.90 -9.94
CA TYR A 552 -29.44 -4.17 -9.66
C TYR A 552 -28.33 -4.45 -10.66
N SER A 553 -28.65 -5.12 -11.79
CA SER A 553 -27.69 -5.45 -12.87
C SER A 553 -26.44 -6.19 -12.36
N VAL A 554 -26.63 -7.07 -11.39
CA VAL A 554 -25.55 -7.92 -10.86
C VAL A 554 -25.36 -9.13 -11.77
N PRO A 555 -24.16 -9.37 -12.33
CA PRO A 555 -23.96 -10.40 -13.35
C PRO A 555 -24.01 -11.83 -12.78
N ALA A 556 -23.70 -12.01 -11.50
CA ALA A 556 -23.73 -13.31 -10.80
C ALA A 556 -23.96 -13.12 -9.31
N GLN A 557 -24.54 -14.12 -8.66
CA GLN A 557 -24.78 -14.11 -7.21
C GLN A 557 -23.48 -14.04 -6.39
N SER A 558 -22.38 -14.53 -6.94
CA SER A 558 -21.10 -14.57 -6.22
C SER A 558 -19.90 -14.52 -7.15
N ARG A 559 -18.81 -14.04 -6.58
CA ARG A 559 -17.42 -14.18 -7.02
C ARG A 559 -16.62 -14.50 -5.76
N LEU A 560 -16.32 -15.80 -5.53
CA LEU A 560 -15.67 -16.31 -4.31
C LEU A 560 -14.18 -16.53 -4.51
#